data_3d088af1d017f5b23d051c47e7e65ab8
#
_entry.id   3d088af1d017f5b23d051c47e7e65ab8
#
_cell.length_a   1.000
_cell.length_b   1.000
_cell.length_c   1.000
_cell.angle_alpha   90.00
_cell.angle_beta   90.00
_cell.angle_gamma   90.00
#
_symmetry.space_group_name_H-M   'P 1'
#
loop_
_entity.id
_entity.type
_entity.pdbx_description
1 polymer ?
#
loop_
_entity_poly.entity_id
_entity_poly.type
_entity_poly.pdbx_seq_one_letter_code
_entity_poly.pdbx_strand_id
1 'polypeptide(L)'
;MAEQIIKTEYSEVMQKSYIDYAMSVICARALPDARDGLKPVQRRVLYAMDQLGLNYDKPHRKSARIVGDTMGKYHPHGDSSIYETLVVLAQDFKKGMALVDGHGNFGSIEGDGAAAMRYTEAKLKKFTQDVYLADLDKDVVDFVPNFDETEKEPSVLPVRVPNILVNGAEGIAVGMATNIPTHNLGEVVDAVIAYMDNNNITTEELLQIMPGPDFPTGGIVANKSDLKDIYENGTGKLKLRGKLEFEKGKGREKDKLVITEIPYTMIGAGIGKFISDVIDLVETKKTTDIVDISNGSDENGIRIVCLLYT
;
A
#
# COMPACT_ATOMS: atom_id res chain seq x y z
N MET A 1 -35.12 37.94 23.83
CA MET A 1 -33.66 37.86 23.82
C MET A 1 -33.17 38.78 22.73
N ALA A 2 -32.25 39.70 23.01
CA ALA A 2 -31.73 40.58 21.95
C ALA A 2 -30.81 39.75 21.03
N GLU A 3 -31.04 39.81 19.75
CA GLU A 3 -30.23 39.16 18.73
C GLU A 3 -28.88 39.88 18.66
N GLN A 4 -27.78 39.17 18.95
CA GLN A 4 -26.44 39.71 18.89
C GLN A 4 -25.82 39.43 17.53
N ILE A 5 -25.70 40.43 16.70
CA ILE A 5 -25.03 40.32 15.38
C ILE A 5 -23.53 40.48 15.61
N ILE A 6 -22.80 39.38 15.39
CA ILE A 6 -21.32 39.36 15.39
C ILE A 6 -20.84 39.58 13.93
N LYS A 7 -20.12 40.67 13.71
CA LYS A 7 -19.46 40.92 12.41
C LYS A 7 -18.11 40.23 12.41
N THR A 8 -17.90 39.34 11.45
CA THR A 8 -16.65 38.61 11.25
C THR A 8 -16.13 38.84 9.84
N GLU A 9 -14.83 39.06 9.71
CA GLU A 9 -14.21 39.22 8.40
C GLU A 9 -14.18 37.88 7.66
N TYR A 10 -14.68 37.88 6.42
CA TYR A 10 -14.79 36.64 5.62
C TYR A 10 -13.45 35.96 5.40
N SER A 11 -12.39 36.73 5.12
CA SER A 11 -11.05 36.22 4.92
C SER A 11 -10.49 35.50 6.14
N GLU A 12 -10.73 35.99 7.34
CA GLU A 12 -10.30 35.35 8.61
C GLU A 12 -11.01 34.03 8.84
N VAL A 13 -12.35 33.99 8.59
CA VAL A 13 -13.14 32.76 8.71
C VAL A 13 -12.64 31.69 7.73
N MET A 14 -12.41 32.09 6.48
CA MET A 14 -11.90 31.17 5.44
C MET A 14 -10.52 30.63 5.79
N GLN A 15 -9.59 31.49 6.21
CA GLN A 15 -8.24 31.08 6.58
C GLN A 15 -8.28 30.09 7.75
N LYS A 16 -9.02 30.38 8.80
CA LYS A 16 -9.14 29.49 9.97
C LYS A 16 -9.76 28.15 9.58
N SER A 17 -10.88 28.17 8.89
CA SER A 17 -11.57 26.93 8.47
C SER A 17 -10.71 26.09 7.53
N TYR A 18 -9.92 26.71 6.64
CA TYR A 18 -9.02 25.99 5.76
C TYR A 18 -7.86 25.35 6.52
N ILE A 19 -7.29 26.06 7.50
CA ILE A 19 -6.22 25.50 8.35
C ILE A 19 -6.77 24.33 9.18
N ASP A 20 -7.94 24.47 9.79
CA ASP A 20 -8.58 23.38 10.56
C ASP A 20 -8.84 22.15 9.69
N TYR A 21 -9.34 22.35 8.46
CA TYR A 21 -9.53 21.27 7.49
C TYR A 21 -8.20 20.64 7.09
N ALA A 22 -7.19 21.44 6.74
CA ALA A 22 -5.87 20.95 6.35
C ALA A 22 -5.22 20.09 7.44
N MET A 23 -5.26 20.56 8.69
CA MET A 23 -4.76 19.82 9.84
C MET A 23 -5.51 18.51 10.07
N SER A 24 -6.83 18.51 9.92
CA SER A 24 -7.64 17.28 9.99
C SER A 24 -7.24 16.27 8.92
N VAL A 25 -7.03 16.73 7.66
CA VAL A 25 -6.60 15.83 6.57
C VAL A 25 -5.19 15.27 6.81
N ILE A 26 -4.26 16.08 7.31
CA ILE A 26 -2.90 15.65 7.63
C ILE A 26 -2.89 14.61 8.74
N CYS A 27 -3.48 14.95 9.91
CA CYS A 27 -3.35 14.15 11.12
C CYS A 27 -4.31 12.95 11.17
N ALA A 28 -5.52 13.08 10.59
CA ALA A 28 -6.58 12.11 10.79
C ALA A 28 -7.07 11.38 9.53
N ARG A 29 -6.39 11.56 8.38
CA ARG A 29 -6.85 10.93 7.13
C ARG A 29 -5.74 10.39 6.25
N ALA A 30 -4.81 11.25 5.79
CA ALA A 30 -3.96 10.94 4.64
C ALA A 30 -2.62 10.33 5.02
N LEU A 31 -2.03 10.73 6.14
CA LEU A 31 -0.70 10.29 6.54
C LEU A 31 -0.75 9.14 7.55
N PRO A 32 0.23 8.20 7.47
CA PRO A 32 0.38 7.16 8.46
C PRO A 32 0.98 7.70 9.76
N ASP A 33 0.68 7.07 10.88
CA ASP A 33 1.43 7.27 12.12
C ASP A 33 2.78 6.53 12.01
N ALA A 34 3.88 7.18 12.40
CA ALA A 34 5.22 6.59 12.29
C ALA A 34 5.41 5.36 13.19
N ARG A 35 4.65 5.26 14.28
CA ARG A 35 4.76 4.18 15.28
C ARG A 35 4.21 2.85 14.76
N ASP A 36 3.06 2.87 14.08
CA ASP A 36 2.41 1.65 13.55
C ASP A 36 2.34 1.59 12.01
N GLY A 37 2.76 2.67 11.33
CA GLY A 37 2.78 2.74 9.87
C GLY A 37 1.39 2.70 9.22
N LEU A 38 0.33 2.98 9.98
CA LEU A 38 -1.06 2.86 9.52
C LEU A 38 -1.74 4.23 9.43
N LYS A 39 -2.57 4.39 8.41
CA LYS A 39 -3.56 5.47 8.38
C LYS A 39 -4.69 5.17 9.38
N PRO A 40 -5.39 6.19 9.89
CA PRO A 40 -6.49 5.97 10.84
C PRO A 40 -7.54 4.96 10.36
N VAL A 41 -7.96 5.02 9.10
CA VAL A 41 -8.93 4.07 8.53
C VAL A 41 -8.40 2.64 8.52
N GLN A 42 -7.13 2.42 8.20
CA GLN A 42 -6.50 1.09 8.19
C GLN A 42 -6.47 0.50 9.60
N ARG A 43 -6.05 1.30 10.58
CA ARG A 43 -6.02 0.91 12.01
C ARG A 43 -7.40 0.51 12.50
N ARG A 44 -8.42 1.31 12.19
CA ARG A 44 -9.81 1.07 12.57
C ARG A 44 -10.41 -0.18 11.93
N VAL A 45 -10.09 -0.46 10.67
CA VAL A 45 -10.50 -1.70 9.99
C VAL A 45 -9.90 -2.92 10.68
N LEU A 46 -8.59 -2.93 10.94
CA LEU A 46 -7.94 -4.05 11.61
C LEU A 46 -8.44 -4.24 13.04
N TYR A 47 -8.64 -3.15 13.78
CA TYR A 47 -9.20 -3.19 15.12
C TYR A 47 -10.66 -3.70 15.13
N ALA A 48 -11.51 -3.23 14.22
CA ALA A 48 -12.87 -3.74 14.09
C ALA A 48 -12.91 -5.24 13.75
N MET A 49 -12.00 -5.71 12.90
CA MET A 49 -11.89 -7.15 12.59
C MET A 49 -11.48 -7.97 13.81
N ASP A 50 -10.59 -7.47 14.65
CA ASP A 50 -10.20 -8.10 15.91
C ASP A 50 -11.38 -8.16 16.88
N GLN A 51 -12.08 -7.04 17.08
CA GLN A 51 -13.27 -6.98 17.96
C GLN A 51 -14.43 -7.86 17.48
N LEU A 52 -14.52 -8.13 16.18
CA LEU A 52 -15.45 -9.11 15.60
C LEU A 52 -14.97 -10.56 15.74
N GLY A 53 -13.78 -10.80 16.31
CA GLY A 53 -13.18 -12.11 16.47
C GLY A 53 -12.83 -12.79 15.13
N LEU A 54 -12.47 -12.01 14.10
CA LEU A 54 -12.14 -12.52 12.76
C LEU A 54 -10.68 -13.00 12.68
N ASN A 55 -10.30 -13.87 13.59
CA ASN A 55 -8.97 -14.43 13.71
C ASN A 55 -8.63 -15.33 12.51
N TYR A 56 -7.33 -15.53 12.26
CA TYR A 56 -6.84 -16.31 11.13
C TYR A 56 -7.37 -17.76 11.10
N ASP A 57 -7.67 -18.34 12.26
CA ASP A 57 -8.17 -19.70 12.44
C ASP A 57 -9.70 -19.80 12.34
N LYS A 58 -10.41 -18.68 12.19
CA LYS A 58 -11.86 -18.61 12.09
C LYS A 58 -12.32 -18.54 10.63
N PRO A 59 -13.59 -18.86 10.37
CA PRO A 59 -14.18 -18.68 9.04
C PRO A 59 -14.18 -17.21 8.62
N HIS A 60 -14.03 -16.97 7.31
CA HIS A 60 -14.23 -15.65 6.71
C HIS A 60 -15.65 -15.12 6.98
N ARG A 61 -15.79 -13.81 7.03
CA ARG A 61 -17.07 -13.12 7.17
C ARG A 61 -17.25 -12.11 6.04
N LYS A 62 -18.51 -11.83 5.69
CA LYS A 62 -18.85 -10.85 4.64
C LYS A 62 -18.16 -9.53 4.90
N SER A 63 -17.49 -8.99 3.87
CA SER A 63 -16.82 -7.69 3.94
C SER A 63 -17.79 -6.58 4.34
N ALA A 64 -19.04 -6.65 3.90
CA ALA A 64 -20.09 -5.72 4.30
C ALA A 64 -20.29 -5.65 5.83
N ARG A 65 -20.11 -6.76 6.56
CA ARG A 65 -20.18 -6.76 8.02
C ARG A 65 -19.02 -6.00 8.64
N ILE A 66 -17.80 -6.21 8.13
CA ILE A 66 -16.59 -5.52 8.60
C ILE A 66 -16.71 -4.02 8.37
N VAL A 67 -17.14 -3.65 7.15
CA VAL A 67 -17.35 -2.24 6.79
C VAL A 67 -18.42 -1.58 7.67
N GLY A 68 -19.55 -2.26 7.89
CA GLY A 68 -20.64 -1.75 8.73
C GLY A 68 -20.21 -1.52 10.19
N ASP A 69 -19.52 -2.47 10.81
CA ASP A 69 -19.02 -2.31 12.19
C ASP A 69 -17.94 -1.21 12.27
N THR A 70 -17.03 -1.14 11.30
CA THR A 70 -16.00 -0.08 11.25
C THR A 70 -16.64 1.30 11.14
N MET A 71 -17.59 1.46 10.22
CA MET A 71 -18.30 2.72 9.98
C MET A 71 -19.13 3.15 11.19
N GLY A 72 -19.87 2.21 11.76
CA GLY A 72 -20.79 2.49 12.85
C GLY A 72 -20.12 2.81 14.18
N LYS A 73 -18.94 2.23 14.44
CA LYS A 73 -18.27 2.35 15.73
C LYS A 73 -17.05 3.26 15.72
N TYR A 74 -16.26 3.29 14.64
CA TYR A 74 -14.93 3.90 14.68
C TYR A 74 -14.68 4.95 13.58
N HIS A 75 -15.26 4.79 12.40
CA HIS A 75 -14.89 5.61 11.25
C HIS A 75 -16.12 6.22 10.56
N PRO A 76 -16.57 7.44 10.96
CA PRO A 76 -17.80 8.07 10.47
C PRO A 76 -17.63 8.69 9.08
N HIS A 77 -17.28 7.86 8.08
CA HIS A 77 -17.08 8.22 6.68
C HIS A 77 -17.75 7.21 5.75
N GLY A 78 -17.72 7.47 4.44
CA GLY A 78 -18.39 6.62 3.46
C GLY A 78 -17.88 5.17 3.45
N ASP A 79 -18.80 4.24 3.29
CA ASP A 79 -18.56 2.79 3.24
C ASP A 79 -17.59 2.39 2.12
N SER A 80 -17.64 3.07 0.99
CA SER A 80 -16.73 2.81 -0.15
C SER A 80 -15.27 3.00 0.23
N SER A 81 -14.92 4.05 0.97
CA SER A 81 -13.54 4.31 1.39
C SER A 81 -13.02 3.26 2.38
N ILE A 82 -13.90 2.78 3.27
CA ILE A 82 -13.59 1.71 4.23
C ILE A 82 -13.39 0.40 3.48
N TYR A 83 -14.29 0.08 2.52
CA TYR A 83 -14.17 -1.13 1.73
C TYR A 83 -12.93 -1.14 0.84
N GLU A 84 -12.63 -0.04 0.15
CA GLU A 84 -11.39 0.10 -0.63
C GLU A 84 -10.13 -0.11 0.24
N THR A 85 -10.14 0.41 1.47
CA THR A 85 -9.06 0.16 2.43
C THR A 85 -8.94 -1.33 2.77
N LEU A 86 -10.04 -2.00 3.07
CA LEU A 86 -10.06 -3.44 3.33
C LEU A 86 -9.50 -4.23 2.14
N VAL A 87 -9.91 -3.85 0.93
CA VAL A 87 -9.42 -4.45 -0.33
C VAL A 87 -7.92 -4.29 -0.47
N VAL A 88 -7.39 -3.08 -0.31
CA VAL A 88 -5.94 -2.83 -0.42
C VAL A 88 -5.13 -3.59 0.62
N LEU A 89 -5.65 -3.76 1.85
CA LEU A 89 -5.00 -4.55 2.90
C LEU A 89 -4.93 -6.05 2.58
N ALA A 90 -5.77 -6.53 1.68
CA ALA A 90 -5.78 -7.92 1.22
C ALA A 90 -4.96 -8.16 -0.07
N GLN A 91 -4.59 -7.10 -0.81
CA GLN A 91 -3.88 -7.20 -2.08
C GLN A 91 -2.38 -7.37 -1.87
N ASP A 92 -1.86 -8.55 -2.19
CA ASP A 92 -0.44 -8.89 -2.08
C ASP A 92 0.45 -8.19 -3.12
N PHE A 93 -0.11 -7.77 -4.25
CA PHE A 93 0.59 -6.96 -5.25
C PHE A 93 0.69 -5.46 -4.89
N LYS A 94 0.01 -5.01 -3.82
CA LYS A 94 0.10 -3.63 -3.29
C LYS A 94 0.81 -3.53 -1.94
N LYS A 95 0.92 -4.62 -1.21
CA LYS A 95 1.51 -4.65 0.13
C LYS A 95 2.67 -5.61 0.18
N GLY A 96 3.77 -5.22 0.81
CA GLY A 96 4.90 -6.11 1.08
C GLY A 96 4.46 -7.32 1.91
N MET A 97 3.60 -7.07 2.91
CA MET A 97 2.92 -8.10 3.70
C MET A 97 1.43 -7.76 3.77
N ALA A 98 0.60 -8.47 3.03
CA ALA A 98 -0.86 -8.31 3.12
C ALA A 98 -1.36 -8.67 4.52
N LEU A 99 -2.26 -7.84 5.08
CA LEU A 99 -2.71 -7.94 6.47
C LEU A 99 -4.08 -8.64 6.60
N VAL A 100 -4.82 -8.71 5.52
CA VAL A 100 -6.15 -9.30 5.44
C VAL A 100 -6.11 -10.51 4.52
N ASP A 101 -6.77 -11.58 4.90
CA ASP A 101 -7.02 -12.76 4.08
C ASP A 101 -8.40 -12.61 3.45
N GLY A 102 -8.43 -12.32 2.15
CA GLY A 102 -9.63 -12.10 1.37
C GLY A 102 -10.10 -13.38 0.67
N HIS A 103 -11.42 -13.61 0.64
CA HIS A 103 -12.06 -14.68 -0.12
C HIS A 103 -13.04 -14.11 -1.13
N GLY A 104 -12.86 -14.47 -2.40
CA GLY A 104 -13.59 -13.93 -3.54
C GLY A 104 -12.72 -12.98 -4.37
N ASN A 105 -13.33 -12.15 -5.19
CA ASN A 105 -12.61 -11.21 -6.06
C ASN A 105 -12.26 -9.93 -5.31
N PHE A 106 -10.99 -9.75 -4.98
CA PHE A 106 -10.40 -8.55 -4.39
C PHE A 106 -9.64 -7.68 -5.42
N GLY A 107 -9.94 -7.84 -6.70
CA GLY A 107 -9.27 -7.13 -7.78
C GLY A 107 -8.02 -7.83 -8.29
N SER A 108 -7.43 -7.29 -9.35
CA SER A 108 -6.23 -7.83 -9.99
C SER A 108 -5.14 -6.78 -10.14
N ILE A 109 -3.91 -7.23 -10.38
CA ILE A 109 -2.77 -6.37 -10.70
C ILE A 109 -2.98 -5.60 -12.02
N GLU A 110 -3.84 -6.09 -12.89
CA GLU A 110 -4.17 -5.48 -14.19
C GLU A 110 -5.20 -4.34 -14.08
N GLY A 111 -5.75 -4.13 -12.87
CA GLY A 111 -6.66 -3.01 -12.59
C GLY A 111 -8.14 -3.38 -12.54
N ASP A 112 -8.47 -4.66 -12.57
CA ASP A 112 -9.84 -5.07 -12.28
C ASP A 112 -10.20 -4.67 -10.85
N GLY A 113 -11.37 -4.08 -10.70
CA GLY A 113 -11.89 -3.71 -9.39
C GLY A 113 -12.32 -4.93 -8.56
N ALA A 114 -12.31 -4.78 -7.25
CA ALA A 114 -12.89 -5.79 -6.37
C ALA A 114 -14.40 -5.91 -6.60
N ALA A 115 -14.94 -7.10 -6.39
CA ALA A 115 -16.39 -7.31 -6.36
C ALA A 115 -17.02 -6.53 -5.20
N ALA A 116 -18.32 -6.22 -5.29
CA ALA A 116 -19.01 -5.51 -4.22
C ALA A 116 -18.92 -6.25 -2.88
N MET A 117 -18.84 -5.50 -1.77
CA MET A 117 -18.61 -6.01 -0.41
C MET A 117 -19.61 -7.07 0.08
N ARG A 118 -20.78 -7.16 -0.56
CA ARG A 118 -21.79 -8.21 -0.28
C ARG A 118 -21.37 -9.58 -0.81
N TYR A 119 -20.46 -9.65 -1.77
CA TYR A 119 -19.98 -10.90 -2.39
C TYR A 119 -18.66 -11.38 -1.79
N THR A 120 -17.80 -10.47 -1.34
CA THR A 120 -16.48 -10.80 -0.77
C THR A 120 -16.56 -11.11 0.72
N GLU A 121 -15.59 -11.88 1.19
CA GLU A 121 -15.44 -12.23 2.60
C GLU A 121 -14.00 -12.01 3.02
N ALA A 122 -13.77 -11.71 4.30
CA ALA A 122 -12.43 -11.46 4.81
C ALA A 122 -12.26 -11.92 6.25
N LYS A 123 -11.00 -12.13 6.63
CA LYS A 123 -10.52 -12.35 8.00
C LYS A 123 -9.10 -11.81 8.15
N LEU A 124 -8.59 -11.76 9.38
CA LEU A 124 -7.20 -11.38 9.64
C LEU A 124 -6.23 -12.48 9.15
N LYS A 125 -5.07 -12.09 8.63
CA LYS A 125 -3.96 -13.02 8.43
C LYS A 125 -3.30 -13.34 9.78
N LYS A 126 -2.66 -14.51 9.88
CA LYS A 126 -1.89 -14.91 11.07
C LYS A 126 -0.84 -13.88 11.43
N PHE A 127 -0.10 -13.38 10.43
CA PHE A 127 0.89 -12.32 10.61
C PHE A 127 0.32 -11.07 11.27
N THR A 128 -0.87 -10.63 10.85
CA THR A 128 -1.54 -9.45 11.42
C THR A 128 -1.89 -9.67 12.89
N GLN A 129 -2.42 -10.84 13.21
CA GLN A 129 -2.79 -11.18 14.59
C GLN A 129 -1.57 -11.25 15.50
N ASP A 130 -0.50 -11.92 15.06
CA ASP A 130 0.70 -12.16 15.88
C ASP A 130 1.59 -10.91 16.01
N VAL A 131 1.57 -10.00 15.01
CA VAL A 131 2.51 -8.87 14.93
C VAL A 131 1.85 -7.52 15.23
N TYR A 132 0.57 -7.34 14.88
CA TYR A 132 -0.11 -6.05 15.03
C TYR A 132 -1.07 -5.99 16.22
N LEU A 133 -1.63 -7.12 16.63
CA LEU A 133 -2.76 -7.15 17.57
C LEU A 133 -2.46 -7.95 18.86
N ALA A 134 -1.39 -8.74 18.88
CA ALA A 134 -1.12 -9.70 19.97
C ALA A 134 -0.94 -9.09 21.36
N ASP A 135 -0.58 -7.81 21.45
CA ASP A 135 -0.34 -7.13 22.72
C ASP A 135 -1.38 -6.05 23.01
N LEU A 136 -2.49 -6.03 22.28
CA LEU A 136 -3.51 -4.97 22.36
C LEU A 136 -4.21 -4.92 23.74
N ASP A 137 -4.30 -6.05 24.42
CA ASP A 137 -4.90 -6.23 25.75
C ASP A 137 -3.91 -6.06 26.91
N LYS A 138 -2.63 -5.72 26.62
CA LYS A 138 -1.56 -5.68 27.62
C LYS A 138 -1.21 -4.27 28.10
N ASP A 139 -2.08 -3.30 27.87
CA ASP A 139 -1.90 -1.90 28.30
C ASP A 139 -0.58 -1.25 27.77
N VAL A 140 -0.18 -1.62 26.55
CA VAL A 140 1.04 -1.11 25.89
C VAL A 140 0.75 0.06 24.95
N VAL A 141 -0.50 0.36 24.70
CA VAL A 141 -0.96 1.48 23.86
C VAL A 141 -2.16 2.18 24.51
N ASP A 142 -2.26 3.50 24.29
CA ASP A 142 -3.36 4.30 24.79
C ASP A 142 -4.64 4.05 24.00
N PHE A 143 -5.77 3.98 24.71
CA PHE A 143 -7.11 3.95 24.14
C PHE A 143 -7.78 5.32 24.30
N VAL A 144 -8.36 5.80 23.22
CA VAL A 144 -9.09 7.06 23.17
C VAL A 144 -10.57 6.82 22.88
N PRO A 145 -11.47 7.71 23.29
CA PRO A 145 -12.88 7.62 22.87
C PRO A 145 -13.00 7.70 21.33
N ASN A 146 -13.96 6.98 20.78
CA ASN A 146 -14.36 7.11 19.39
C ASN A 146 -15.07 8.46 19.13
N PHE A 147 -15.58 8.67 17.90
CA PHE A 147 -16.17 9.94 17.46
C PHE A 147 -17.44 10.36 18.24
N ASP A 148 -18.18 9.42 18.82
CA ASP A 148 -19.43 9.67 19.59
C ASP A 148 -19.29 9.30 21.09
N GLU A 149 -18.08 9.00 21.55
CA GLU A 149 -17.73 8.64 22.93
C GLU A 149 -18.43 7.38 23.48
N THR A 150 -19.02 6.56 22.59
CA THR A 150 -19.70 5.30 22.99
C THR A 150 -18.76 4.12 23.11
N GLU A 151 -17.66 4.14 22.37
CA GLU A 151 -16.66 3.08 22.32
C GLU A 151 -15.24 3.65 22.50
N LYS A 152 -14.26 2.78 22.66
CA LYS A 152 -12.84 3.15 22.69
C LYS A 152 -12.11 2.49 21.51
N GLU A 153 -11.16 3.22 20.95
CA GLU A 153 -10.27 2.73 19.91
C GLU A 153 -8.81 2.95 20.30
N PRO A 154 -7.87 2.11 19.86
CA PRO A 154 -6.45 2.31 20.14
C PRO A 154 -5.91 3.52 19.35
N SER A 155 -5.13 4.36 19.99
CA SER A 155 -4.47 5.49 19.35
C SER A 155 -3.48 5.05 18.27
N VAL A 156 -2.78 3.92 18.51
CA VAL A 156 -1.93 3.18 17.58
C VAL A 156 -2.04 1.70 17.88
N LEU A 157 -1.71 0.83 16.92
CA LEU A 157 -1.58 -0.60 17.19
C LEU A 157 -0.18 -0.92 17.74
N PRO A 158 -0.07 -1.93 18.64
CA PRO A 158 1.21 -2.37 19.22
C PRO A 158 2.04 -3.21 18.24
N VAL A 159 2.39 -2.62 17.09
CA VAL A 159 3.07 -3.33 16.01
C VAL A 159 4.52 -3.65 16.40
N ARG A 160 4.92 -4.92 16.22
CA ARG A 160 6.23 -5.44 16.64
C ARG A 160 7.33 -5.26 15.61
N VAL A 161 7.01 -4.75 14.41
CA VAL A 161 7.96 -4.48 13.32
C VAL A 161 7.73 -3.09 12.75
N PRO A 162 8.73 -2.43 12.14
CA PRO A 162 8.54 -1.14 11.47
C PRO A 162 7.64 -1.27 10.23
N ASN A 163 6.33 -1.35 10.44
CA ASN A 163 5.35 -1.51 9.36
C ASN A 163 5.45 -0.43 8.27
N ILE A 164 5.84 0.78 8.66
CA ILE A 164 6.02 1.88 7.71
C ILE A 164 7.09 1.57 6.64
N LEU A 165 8.09 0.75 6.96
CA LEU A 165 9.07 0.26 6.00
C LEU A 165 8.59 -0.99 5.29
N VAL A 166 8.04 -1.97 6.02
CA VAL A 166 7.61 -3.26 5.45
C VAL A 166 6.51 -3.07 4.40
N ASN A 167 5.46 -2.33 4.73
CA ASN A 167 4.30 -2.12 3.86
C ASN A 167 4.29 -0.79 3.11
N GLY A 168 5.28 0.08 3.41
CA GLY A 168 5.29 1.40 2.85
C GLY A 168 4.05 2.23 3.20
N ALA A 169 4.00 3.44 2.69
CA ALA A 169 2.82 4.29 2.82
C ALA A 169 2.76 5.30 1.68
N GLU A 170 1.58 5.52 1.15
CA GLU A 170 1.30 6.56 0.17
C GLU A 170 0.15 7.41 0.67
N GLY A 171 0.26 8.73 0.60
CA GLY A 171 -0.78 9.64 1.04
C GLY A 171 -0.58 11.05 0.53
N ILE A 172 -1.68 11.68 0.09
CA ILE A 172 -1.71 13.04 -0.38
C ILE A 172 -2.55 13.85 0.60
N ALA A 173 -1.89 14.72 1.36
CA ALA A 173 -2.54 15.64 2.28
C ALA A 173 -2.52 17.07 1.72
N VAL A 174 -3.01 18.04 2.51
CA VAL A 174 -2.95 19.45 2.14
C VAL A 174 -1.55 19.97 2.48
N GLY A 175 -0.82 20.44 1.46
CA GLY A 175 0.51 21.03 1.63
C GLY A 175 1.66 20.02 1.79
N MET A 176 1.38 18.72 1.94
CA MET A 176 2.40 17.67 2.00
C MET A 176 1.88 16.34 1.47
N ALA A 177 2.81 15.48 1.06
CA ALA A 177 2.51 14.12 0.63
C ALA A 177 3.58 13.16 1.15
N THR A 178 3.23 11.90 1.27
CA THR A 178 4.18 10.82 1.56
C THR A 178 4.08 9.74 0.50
N ASN A 179 5.23 9.14 0.15
CA ASN A 179 5.31 7.99 -0.74
C ASN A 179 6.52 7.15 -0.32
N ILE A 180 6.31 6.29 0.65
CA ILE A 180 7.32 5.41 1.23
C ILE A 180 7.18 4.04 0.58
N PRO A 181 8.23 3.53 -0.10
CA PRO A 181 8.19 2.21 -0.73
C PRO A 181 8.18 1.08 0.31
N THR A 182 7.77 -0.10 -0.13
CA THR A 182 7.88 -1.34 0.64
C THR A 182 9.33 -1.83 0.71
N HIS A 183 9.65 -2.59 1.78
CA HIS A 183 10.96 -3.21 1.99
C HIS A 183 10.80 -4.67 2.41
N ASN A 184 11.85 -5.44 2.23
CA ASN A 184 11.88 -6.84 2.64
C ASN A 184 11.82 -6.97 4.17
N LEU A 185 10.88 -7.78 4.67
CA LEU A 185 10.65 -7.96 6.10
C LEU A 185 11.91 -8.47 6.82
N GLY A 186 12.61 -9.45 6.24
CA GLY A 186 13.84 -10.02 6.83
C GLY A 186 14.93 -8.96 6.97
N GLU A 187 15.20 -8.21 5.88
CA GLU A 187 16.18 -7.14 5.86
C GLU A 187 15.84 -6.01 6.85
N VAL A 188 14.55 -5.65 6.96
CA VAL A 188 14.08 -4.66 7.95
C VAL A 188 14.32 -5.14 9.37
N VAL A 189 14.04 -6.40 9.69
CA VAL A 189 14.28 -6.96 11.01
C VAL A 189 15.78 -7.00 11.33
N ASP A 190 16.62 -7.43 10.38
CA ASP A 190 18.07 -7.44 10.54
C ASP A 190 18.63 -6.03 10.74
N ALA A 191 18.10 -5.04 10.03
CA ALA A 191 18.46 -3.62 10.22
C ALA A 191 18.06 -3.10 11.61
N VAL A 192 16.89 -3.51 12.14
CA VAL A 192 16.47 -3.17 13.52
C VAL A 192 17.42 -3.80 14.53
N ILE A 193 17.80 -5.07 14.38
CA ILE A 193 18.75 -5.75 15.27
C ILE A 193 20.10 -5.04 15.25
N ALA A 194 20.62 -4.71 14.06
CA ALA A 194 21.88 -3.98 13.92
C ALA A 194 21.83 -2.58 14.59
N TYR A 195 20.69 -1.87 14.49
CA TYR A 195 20.50 -0.60 15.17
C TYR A 195 20.42 -0.75 16.69
N MET A 196 19.80 -1.82 17.19
CA MET A 196 19.76 -2.11 18.64
C MET A 196 21.15 -2.43 19.20
N ASP A 197 21.98 -3.12 18.43
CA ASP A 197 23.36 -3.43 18.82
C ASP A 197 24.29 -2.21 18.74
N ASN A 198 24.03 -1.30 17.79
CA ASN A 198 24.79 -0.07 17.59
C ASN A 198 23.87 1.10 17.19
N ASN A 199 23.42 1.88 18.15
CA ASN A 199 22.54 3.05 17.92
C ASN A 199 23.19 4.18 17.07
N ASN A 200 24.52 4.11 16.85
CA ASN A 200 25.25 5.07 16.01
C ASN A 200 25.54 4.52 14.60
N ILE A 201 24.91 3.40 14.21
CA ILE A 201 25.05 2.83 12.88
C ILE A 201 24.65 3.87 11.81
N THR A 202 25.47 3.98 10.77
CA THR A 202 25.26 4.94 9.69
C THR A 202 24.25 4.44 8.66
N THR A 203 23.65 5.36 7.89
CA THR A 203 22.78 5.00 6.75
C THR A 203 23.50 4.09 5.75
N GLU A 204 24.80 4.30 5.54
CA GLU A 204 25.59 3.51 4.60
C GLU A 204 25.77 2.06 5.09
N GLU A 205 25.99 1.86 6.39
CA GLU A 205 26.05 0.54 6.99
C GLU A 205 24.69 -0.16 6.97
N LEU A 206 23.59 0.58 7.25
CA LEU A 206 22.23 0.04 7.15
C LEU A 206 21.89 -0.39 5.72
N LEU A 207 22.36 0.35 4.69
CA LEU A 207 22.16 0.00 3.28
C LEU A 207 22.94 -1.25 2.84
N GLN A 208 23.88 -1.74 3.64
CA GLN A 208 24.52 -3.05 3.40
C GLN A 208 23.62 -4.20 3.87
N ILE A 209 22.75 -3.95 4.87
CA ILE A 209 21.83 -4.93 5.43
C ILE A 209 20.49 -4.88 4.67
N MET A 210 19.95 -3.69 4.46
CA MET A 210 18.72 -3.40 3.72
C MET A 210 19.07 -2.58 2.48
N PRO A 211 19.41 -3.22 1.35
CA PRO A 211 20.03 -2.56 0.18
C PRO A 211 19.11 -1.56 -0.55
N GLY A 212 17.83 -1.55 -0.23
CA GLY A 212 16.84 -0.64 -0.80
C GLY A 212 15.42 -1.17 -0.76
N PRO A 213 14.51 -0.51 -1.46
CA PRO A 213 13.11 -0.93 -1.57
C PRO A 213 12.97 -2.32 -2.19
N ASP A 214 11.98 -3.08 -1.68
CA ASP A 214 11.54 -4.36 -2.22
C ASP A 214 10.04 -4.26 -2.56
N PHE A 215 9.74 -4.20 -3.85
CA PHE A 215 8.37 -4.01 -4.32
C PHE A 215 7.67 -5.34 -4.54
N PRO A 216 6.37 -5.46 -4.21
CA PRO A 216 5.60 -6.70 -4.43
C PRO A 216 5.56 -7.15 -5.88
N THR A 217 5.73 -6.22 -6.83
CA THR A 217 5.76 -6.49 -8.26
C THR A 217 7.15 -6.80 -8.81
N GLY A 218 8.16 -6.80 -7.94
CA GLY A 218 9.56 -6.93 -8.35
C GLY A 218 10.09 -5.68 -9.06
N GLY A 219 10.95 -5.91 -10.05
CA GLY A 219 11.60 -4.85 -10.82
C GLY A 219 13.00 -4.52 -10.33
N ILE A 220 13.63 -3.57 -11.00
CA ILE A 220 15.03 -3.20 -10.76
C ILE A 220 15.11 -1.71 -10.48
N VAL A 221 15.74 -1.33 -9.35
CA VAL A 221 16.07 0.06 -9.03
C VAL A 221 17.29 0.47 -9.86
N ALA A 222 17.09 1.36 -10.83
CA ALA A 222 18.13 1.75 -11.78
C ALA A 222 19.11 2.82 -11.24
N ASN A 223 18.71 3.57 -10.21
CA ASN A 223 19.52 4.63 -9.59
C ASN A 223 19.93 4.30 -8.14
N LYS A 224 20.51 3.12 -7.94
CA LYS A 224 20.95 2.65 -6.61
C LYS A 224 21.90 3.63 -5.90
N SER A 225 22.72 4.39 -6.64
CA SER A 225 23.63 5.39 -6.09
C SER A 225 22.95 6.50 -5.31
N ASP A 226 21.68 6.79 -5.63
CA ASP A 226 20.95 7.91 -5.04
C ASP A 226 20.25 7.50 -3.73
N LEU A 227 20.20 6.20 -3.41
CA LEU A 227 19.46 5.68 -2.24
C LEU A 227 19.94 6.27 -0.92
N LYS A 228 21.26 6.42 -0.74
CA LYS A 228 21.81 7.00 0.48
C LYS A 228 21.24 8.40 0.73
N ASP A 229 21.30 9.26 -0.26
CA ASP A 229 20.79 10.64 -0.16
C ASP A 229 19.28 10.67 0.06
N ILE A 230 18.55 9.75 -0.58
CA ILE A 230 17.08 9.63 -0.43
C ILE A 230 16.72 9.27 1.01
N TYR A 231 17.40 8.29 1.61
CA TYR A 231 17.11 7.88 2.99
C TYR A 231 17.55 8.93 4.02
N GLU A 232 18.67 9.60 3.80
CA GLU A 232 19.17 10.65 4.71
C GLU A 232 18.29 11.90 4.68
N ASN A 233 17.84 12.31 3.48
CA ASN A 233 17.04 13.52 3.32
C ASN A 233 15.52 13.29 3.38
N GLY A 234 15.07 12.04 3.30
CA GLY A 234 13.66 11.67 3.26
C GLY A 234 12.93 12.10 1.98
N THR A 235 13.65 12.52 0.96
CA THR A 235 13.10 12.97 -0.34
C THR A 235 13.99 12.53 -1.49
N GLY A 236 13.38 12.20 -2.64
CA GLY A 236 14.11 11.83 -3.84
C GLY A 236 13.24 11.13 -4.88
N LYS A 237 13.87 10.61 -5.92
CA LYS A 237 13.18 9.92 -7.01
C LYS A 237 13.81 8.55 -7.23
N LEU A 238 13.01 7.49 -7.11
CA LEU A 238 13.40 6.15 -7.52
C LEU A 238 13.08 5.95 -9.00
N LYS A 239 14.04 5.38 -9.74
CA LYS A 239 13.85 4.95 -11.13
C LYS A 239 13.72 3.45 -11.17
N LEU A 240 12.53 2.97 -11.51
CA LEU A 240 12.22 1.55 -11.61
C LEU A 240 12.14 1.13 -13.06
N ARG A 241 12.62 -0.06 -13.37
CA ARG A 241 12.39 -0.73 -14.65
C ARG A 241 11.96 -2.17 -14.43
N GLY A 242 11.22 -2.72 -15.38
CA GLY A 242 10.85 -4.13 -15.38
C GLY A 242 12.06 -5.05 -15.59
N LYS A 243 11.90 -6.30 -15.21
CA LYS A 243 12.85 -7.37 -15.51
C LYS A 243 12.46 -8.03 -16.81
N LEU A 244 13.45 -8.24 -17.67
CA LEU A 244 13.31 -8.79 -19.00
C LEU A 244 14.09 -10.10 -19.08
N GLU A 245 13.48 -11.11 -19.67
CA GLU A 245 14.11 -12.40 -19.95
C GLU A 245 14.00 -12.71 -21.45
N PHE A 246 15.09 -13.23 -22.04
CA PHE A 246 15.13 -13.63 -23.43
C PHE A 246 14.83 -15.12 -23.53
N GLU A 247 13.77 -15.47 -24.26
CA GLU A 247 13.41 -16.85 -24.56
C GLU A 247 13.68 -17.15 -26.05
N LYS A 248 14.62 -18.04 -26.30
CA LYS A 248 14.93 -18.47 -27.68
C LYS A 248 13.85 -19.39 -28.22
N GLY A 249 13.34 -19.07 -29.42
CA GLY A 249 12.37 -19.90 -30.13
C GLY A 249 12.92 -21.26 -30.50
N LYS A 250 12.04 -22.27 -30.53
CA LYS A 250 12.39 -23.62 -30.91
C LYS A 250 11.89 -23.91 -32.34
N GLY A 251 12.81 -24.27 -33.23
CA GLY A 251 12.48 -24.65 -34.60
C GLY A 251 11.99 -23.46 -35.44
N ARG A 252 10.68 -23.38 -35.73
CA ARG A 252 10.04 -22.26 -36.46
C ARG A 252 9.44 -21.18 -35.60
N GLU A 253 9.51 -21.34 -34.28
CA GLU A 253 9.02 -20.32 -33.38
C GLU A 253 9.97 -19.13 -33.35
N LYS A 254 9.39 -17.93 -33.26
CA LYS A 254 10.16 -16.68 -33.08
C LYS A 254 10.75 -16.57 -31.69
N ASP A 255 11.85 -15.87 -31.58
CA ASP A 255 12.42 -15.48 -30.29
C ASP A 255 11.47 -14.53 -29.54
N LYS A 256 11.49 -14.57 -28.23
CA LYS A 256 10.61 -13.79 -27.37
C LYS A 256 11.41 -12.99 -26.37
N LEU A 257 10.98 -11.77 -26.14
CA LEU A 257 11.38 -10.98 -24.98
C LEU A 257 10.22 -10.97 -23.99
N VAL A 258 10.45 -11.53 -22.81
CA VAL A 258 9.43 -11.72 -21.80
C VAL A 258 9.68 -10.77 -20.63
N ILE A 259 8.67 -10.01 -20.26
CA ILE A 259 8.69 -9.18 -19.04
C ILE A 259 8.09 -10.02 -17.94
N THR A 260 8.90 -10.33 -16.91
CA THR A 260 8.51 -11.16 -15.76
C THR A 260 8.24 -10.35 -14.50
N GLU A 261 8.75 -9.11 -14.42
CA GLU A 261 8.49 -8.19 -13.33
C GLU A 261 8.26 -6.78 -13.89
N ILE A 262 7.34 -6.04 -13.27
CA ILE A 262 6.96 -4.69 -13.72
C ILE A 262 7.26 -3.65 -12.63
N PRO A 263 7.55 -2.39 -13.01
CA PRO A 263 7.59 -1.30 -12.04
C PRO A 263 6.27 -1.20 -11.26
N TYR A 264 6.36 -0.98 -9.95
CA TYR A 264 5.19 -0.84 -9.06
C TYR A 264 4.18 0.21 -9.55
N THR A 265 4.66 1.26 -10.22
CA THR A 265 3.83 2.31 -10.80
C THR A 265 2.99 1.86 -12.01
N MET A 266 3.23 0.65 -12.55
CA MET A 266 2.47 0.10 -13.67
C MET A 266 1.25 -0.73 -13.25
N ILE A 267 1.03 -0.95 -11.97
CA ILE A 267 -0.15 -1.66 -11.46
C ILE A 267 -1.42 -0.98 -11.99
N GLY A 268 -2.39 -1.79 -12.37
CA GLY A 268 -3.67 -1.33 -12.91
C GLY A 268 -3.58 -0.93 -14.38
N ALA A 269 -4.15 0.20 -14.73
CA ALA A 269 -4.22 0.68 -16.11
C ALA A 269 -2.85 0.84 -16.81
N GLY A 270 -1.75 0.84 -16.06
CA GLY A 270 -0.40 0.98 -16.59
C GLY A 270 0.03 -0.18 -17.47
N ILE A 271 -0.39 -1.42 -17.16
CA ILE A 271 -0.07 -2.61 -17.98
C ILE A 271 -0.74 -2.50 -19.36
N GLY A 272 -2.05 -2.24 -19.36
CA GLY A 272 -2.79 -2.09 -20.62
C GLY A 272 -2.28 -0.94 -21.48
N LYS A 273 -1.96 0.20 -20.84
CA LYS A 273 -1.37 1.34 -21.53
C LYS A 273 -0.01 0.99 -22.15
N PHE A 274 0.87 0.32 -21.40
CA PHE A 274 2.17 -0.11 -21.93
C PHE A 274 2.03 -1.01 -23.14
N ILE A 275 1.12 -2.00 -23.12
CA ILE A 275 0.85 -2.87 -24.24
C ILE A 275 0.39 -2.06 -25.46
N SER A 276 -0.55 -1.12 -25.27
CA SER A 276 -1.03 -0.25 -26.33
C SER A 276 0.08 0.63 -26.89
N ASP A 277 0.94 1.21 -26.05
CA ASP A 277 2.06 2.04 -26.47
C ASP A 277 3.06 1.23 -27.35
N VAL A 278 3.30 -0.05 -27.03
CA VAL A 278 4.16 -0.93 -27.84
C VAL A 278 3.48 -1.31 -29.16
N ILE A 279 2.17 -1.60 -29.17
CA ILE A 279 1.41 -1.86 -30.39
C ILE A 279 1.51 -0.65 -31.33
N ASP A 280 1.33 0.56 -30.83
CA ASP A 280 1.46 1.80 -31.59
C ASP A 280 2.85 1.97 -32.21
N LEU A 281 3.91 1.58 -31.49
CA LEU A 281 5.27 1.60 -32.03
C LEU A 281 5.46 0.63 -33.21
N VAL A 282 4.84 -0.54 -33.15
CA VAL A 282 4.87 -1.55 -34.20
C VAL A 282 4.05 -1.10 -35.41
N GLU A 283 2.82 -0.64 -35.22
CA GLU A 283 1.90 -0.21 -36.28
C GLU A 283 2.44 1.03 -37.02
N THR A 284 3.01 1.98 -36.27
CA THR A 284 3.63 3.19 -36.84
C THR A 284 5.01 2.96 -37.44
N LYS A 285 5.50 1.69 -37.42
CA LYS A 285 6.80 1.29 -37.93
C LYS A 285 7.99 2.05 -37.31
N LYS A 286 7.84 2.50 -36.07
CA LYS A 286 8.94 3.10 -35.30
C LYS A 286 9.92 2.06 -34.79
N THR A 287 9.49 0.81 -34.68
CA THR A 287 10.34 -0.35 -34.46
C THR A 287 10.02 -1.45 -35.47
N THR A 288 11.04 -2.20 -35.89
CA THR A 288 10.92 -3.38 -36.72
C THR A 288 11.31 -4.66 -35.98
N ASP A 289 11.84 -4.51 -34.78
CA ASP A 289 12.41 -5.62 -34.00
C ASP A 289 11.34 -6.42 -33.26
N ILE A 290 10.21 -5.76 -32.93
CA ILE A 290 9.04 -6.38 -32.31
C ILE A 290 7.95 -6.56 -33.37
N VAL A 291 7.38 -7.75 -33.42
CA VAL A 291 6.31 -8.10 -34.36
C VAL A 291 4.94 -8.02 -33.69
N ASP A 292 4.87 -8.41 -32.43
CA ASP A 292 3.63 -8.49 -31.66
C ASP A 292 3.93 -8.42 -30.16
N ILE A 293 2.94 -7.99 -29.37
CA ILE A 293 2.97 -8.03 -27.92
C ILE A 293 1.67 -8.59 -27.38
N SER A 294 1.76 -9.48 -26.40
CA SER A 294 0.59 -10.09 -25.76
C SER A 294 0.78 -10.18 -24.26
N ASN A 295 -0.33 -10.13 -23.52
CA ASN A 295 -0.35 -10.38 -22.10
C ASN A 295 -0.67 -11.87 -21.85
N GLY A 296 0.28 -12.58 -21.29
CA GLY A 296 0.15 -13.97 -20.86
C GLY A 296 0.25 -14.13 -19.35
N SER A 297 0.02 -13.04 -18.59
CA SER A 297 0.02 -13.08 -17.12
C SER A 297 -1.11 -13.98 -16.61
N ASP A 298 -0.85 -14.74 -15.55
CA ASP A 298 -1.78 -15.65 -14.91
C ASP A 298 -1.59 -15.68 -13.38
N GLU A 299 -2.14 -16.67 -12.71
CA GLU A 299 -1.98 -16.87 -11.27
C GLU A 299 -0.53 -17.10 -10.80
N ASN A 300 0.37 -17.46 -11.73
CA ASN A 300 1.78 -17.67 -11.43
C ASN A 300 2.61 -16.38 -11.52
N GLY A 301 2.04 -15.30 -12.05
CA GLY A 301 2.69 -14.00 -12.08
C GLY A 301 2.58 -13.24 -13.40
N ILE A 302 3.35 -12.18 -13.50
CA ILE A 302 3.43 -11.30 -14.67
C ILE A 302 4.18 -12.02 -15.79
N ARG A 303 3.57 -12.04 -16.98
CA ARG A 303 4.17 -12.56 -18.21
C ARG A 303 3.69 -11.76 -19.43
N ILE A 304 4.38 -10.69 -19.76
CA ILE A 304 4.10 -9.90 -20.97
C ILE A 304 5.13 -10.33 -22.03
N VAL A 305 4.65 -10.81 -23.17
CA VAL A 305 5.48 -11.44 -24.21
C VAL A 305 5.54 -10.55 -25.43
N CYS A 306 6.74 -10.11 -25.80
CA CYS A 306 7.03 -9.46 -27.07
C CYS A 306 7.63 -10.49 -28.03
N LEU A 307 7.00 -10.70 -29.18
CA LEU A 307 7.54 -11.53 -30.27
C LEU A 307 8.54 -10.74 -31.09
N LEU A 308 9.74 -11.28 -31.26
CA LEU A 308 10.80 -10.64 -32.03
C LEU A 308 10.74 -11.01 -33.52
N TYR A 309 11.32 -10.16 -34.36
CA TYR A 309 11.28 -10.33 -35.83
C TYR A 309 12.16 -11.50 -36.32
N THR A 310 13.05 -12.05 -35.55
CA THR A 310 14.03 -13.09 -35.93
C THR A 310 13.43 -14.33 -36.54
#